data_8c8303027d7c6c9808952cb0936ece3d
#
_entry.id   8c8303027d7c6c9808952cb0936ece3d
#
_cell.length_a   1.000
_cell.length_b   1.000
_cell.length_c   1.000
_cell.angle_alpha   90.00
_cell.angle_beta   90.00
_cell.angle_gamma   90.00
#
_symmetry.space_group_name_H-M   'P 1'
#
loop_
_entity.id
_entity.type
_entity.pdbx_description
1 polymer ?
#
loop_
_entity_poly.entity_id
_entity_poly.type
_entity_poly.pdbx_seq_one_letter_code
_entity_poly.pdbx_strand_id
1 'polypeptide(L)'
;MHRFQFFPIIAVIVILLALIPIGVYTDFLILSKIAGFLTLIVTLAALKYWFSVLRKNSNRRPIVVLTTNDHYTLNKNYPFIKSWNSEELAILYARIGSVLSEVRMFLANEDVTRDLALKFSFVIALKYANHDILPLSGKIIHCEQLEEFIKESFDITRMSFSESITHCNLINFL
;
A
#
# COMPACT_ATOMS: atom_id res chain seq x y z
N MET A 1 -7.43 0.03 13.56
CA MET A 1 -7.85 1.10 14.48
C MET A 1 -8.85 2.12 13.88
N HIS A 2 -9.68 1.78 12.89
CA HIS A 2 -10.59 2.74 12.21
C HIS A 2 -12.08 2.67 12.66
N ARG A 3 -12.41 1.84 13.64
CA ARG A 3 -13.83 1.68 14.06
C ARG A 3 -14.42 2.87 14.84
N PHE A 4 -13.61 3.73 15.44
CA PHE A 4 -14.08 4.83 16.29
C PHE A 4 -14.44 6.13 15.54
N GLN A 5 -14.03 6.28 14.27
CA GLN A 5 -14.26 7.54 13.53
C GLN A 5 -15.70 7.69 13.00
N PHE A 6 -16.49 6.61 12.95
CA PHE A 6 -17.88 6.66 12.47
C PHE A 6 -18.90 7.00 13.55
N PHE A 7 -18.56 6.79 14.82
CA PHE A 7 -19.46 7.01 15.93
C PHE A 7 -20.02 8.45 15.99
N PRO A 8 -19.21 9.50 15.85
CA PRO A 8 -19.74 10.88 15.87
C PRO A 8 -20.66 11.19 14.69
N ILE A 9 -20.41 10.65 13.50
CA ILE A 9 -21.24 10.88 12.33
C ILE A 9 -22.60 10.22 12.51
N ILE A 10 -22.64 8.99 13.02
CA ILE A 10 -23.90 8.27 13.31
C ILE A 10 -24.69 9.02 14.39
N ALA A 11 -24.03 9.50 15.44
CA ALA A 11 -24.66 10.25 16.51
C ALA A 11 -25.33 11.55 15.98
N VAL A 12 -24.65 12.28 15.09
CA VAL A 12 -25.21 13.49 14.45
C VAL A 12 -26.44 13.15 13.60
N ILE A 13 -26.40 12.07 12.81
CA ILE A 13 -27.54 11.63 11.99
C ILE A 13 -28.74 11.28 12.88
N VAL A 14 -28.52 10.55 13.98
CA VAL A 14 -29.58 10.16 14.92
C VAL A 14 -30.21 11.39 15.59
N ILE A 15 -29.39 12.37 16.01
CA ILE A 15 -29.89 13.62 16.59
C ILE A 15 -30.74 14.40 15.58
N LEU A 16 -30.27 14.53 14.34
CA LEU A 16 -30.99 15.23 13.29
C LEU A 16 -32.32 14.52 12.94
N LEU A 17 -32.36 13.19 12.90
CA LEU A 17 -33.57 12.41 12.68
C LEU A 17 -34.60 12.57 13.82
N ALA A 18 -34.10 12.69 15.08
CA ALA A 18 -34.95 12.92 16.24
C ALA A 18 -35.60 14.33 16.25
N LEU A 19 -34.96 15.32 15.62
CA LEU A 19 -35.51 16.69 15.50
C LEU A 19 -36.70 16.79 14.53
N ILE A 20 -36.82 15.88 13.56
CA ILE A 20 -37.92 15.90 12.58
C ILE A 20 -39.28 15.73 13.26
N PRO A 21 -39.56 14.68 14.05
CA PRO A 21 -40.83 14.51 14.74
C PRO A 21 -41.11 15.63 15.77
N ILE A 22 -40.06 16.12 16.46
CA ILE A 22 -40.21 17.23 17.41
C ILE A 22 -40.73 18.49 16.68
N GLY A 23 -40.16 18.83 15.50
CA GLY A 23 -40.59 19.95 14.70
C GLY A 23 -42.04 19.80 14.18
N VAL A 24 -42.51 18.59 13.92
CA VAL A 24 -43.88 18.31 13.51
C VAL A 24 -44.85 18.44 14.70
N TYR A 25 -44.49 17.95 15.87
CA TYR A 25 -45.35 18.01 17.07
C TYR A 25 -45.48 19.43 17.66
N THR A 26 -44.51 20.30 17.42
CA THR A 26 -44.50 21.68 17.97
C THR A 26 -44.97 22.74 16.98
N ASP A 27 -45.61 22.34 15.86
CA ASP A 27 -46.06 23.21 14.74
C ASP A 27 -44.93 24.03 14.08
N PHE A 28 -43.66 23.72 14.41
CA PHE A 28 -42.48 24.33 13.79
C PHE A 28 -42.12 23.60 12.47
N LEU A 29 -43.03 23.64 11.49
CA LEU A 29 -42.81 23.02 10.17
C LEU A 29 -41.54 23.44 9.48
N ILE A 30 -41.07 24.65 9.73
CA ILE A 30 -39.78 25.17 9.18
C ILE A 30 -38.62 24.38 9.76
N LEU A 31 -38.60 24.12 11.08
CA LEU A 31 -37.56 23.38 11.76
C LEU A 31 -37.44 21.95 11.25
N SER A 32 -38.58 21.27 11.03
CA SER A 32 -38.65 19.93 10.46
C SER A 32 -38.05 19.86 9.03
N LYS A 33 -38.35 20.85 8.19
CA LYS A 33 -37.82 20.94 6.81
C LYS A 33 -36.33 21.17 6.81
N ILE A 34 -35.80 22.07 7.67
CA ILE A 34 -34.39 22.34 7.81
C ILE A 34 -33.62 21.09 8.33
N ALA A 35 -34.18 20.43 9.36
CA ALA A 35 -33.57 19.20 9.91
C ALA A 35 -33.50 18.08 8.87
N GLY A 36 -34.57 17.90 8.06
CA GLY A 36 -34.61 16.93 6.98
C GLY A 36 -33.58 17.21 5.89
N PHE A 37 -33.45 18.48 5.49
CA PHE A 37 -32.44 18.87 4.49
C PHE A 37 -31.01 18.68 4.97
N LEU A 38 -30.73 19.05 6.23
CA LEU A 38 -29.41 18.82 6.85
C LEU A 38 -29.09 17.34 6.97
N THR A 39 -30.06 16.51 7.36
CA THR A 39 -29.89 15.05 7.42
C THR A 39 -29.51 14.48 6.04
N LEU A 40 -30.16 14.93 4.97
CA LEU A 40 -29.81 14.50 3.62
C LEU A 40 -28.39 14.86 3.24
N ILE A 41 -27.95 16.10 3.50
CA ILE A 41 -26.58 16.55 3.20
C ILE A 41 -25.54 15.73 3.97
N VAL A 42 -25.74 15.53 5.28
CA VAL A 42 -24.81 14.77 6.13
C VAL A 42 -24.75 13.31 5.67
N THR A 43 -25.88 12.72 5.31
CA THR A 43 -25.92 11.33 4.82
C THR A 43 -25.18 11.19 3.49
N LEU A 44 -25.37 12.10 2.55
CA LEU A 44 -24.67 12.10 1.26
C LEU A 44 -23.15 12.31 1.44
N ALA A 45 -22.75 13.20 2.35
CA ALA A 45 -21.34 13.42 2.68
C ALA A 45 -20.71 12.16 3.33
N ALA A 46 -21.42 11.51 4.25
CA ALA A 46 -20.98 10.26 4.87
C ALA A 46 -20.86 9.13 3.86
N LEU A 47 -21.80 8.98 2.93
CA LEU A 47 -21.74 8.00 1.84
C LEU A 47 -20.54 8.26 0.92
N LYS A 48 -20.32 9.51 0.49
CA LYS A 48 -19.14 9.87 -0.33
C LYS A 48 -17.84 9.53 0.38
N TYR A 49 -17.73 9.84 1.67
CA TYR A 49 -16.57 9.50 2.48
C TYR A 49 -16.37 7.98 2.56
N TRP A 50 -17.44 7.22 2.83
CA TRP A 50 -17.42 5.76 2.87
C TRP A 50 -16.94 5.16 1.54
N PHE A 51 -17.54 5.57 0.42
CA PHE A 51 -17.12 5.10 -0.90
C PHE A 51 -15.65 5.44 -1.19
N SER A 52 -15.18 6.61 -0.76
CA SER A 52 -13.76 6.98 -0.89
C SER A 52 -12.85 6.05 -0.10
N VAL A 53 -13.22 5.71 1.15
CA VAL A 53 -12.45 4.79 2.00
C VAL A 53 -12.50 3.36 1.45
N LEU A 54 -13.66 2.89 1.01
CA LEU A 54 -13.82 1.56 0.39
C LEU A 54 -13.00 1.46 -0.89
N ARG A 55 -13.04 2.47 -1.75
CA ARG A 55 -12.26 2.51 -2.99
C ARG A 55 -10.75 2.49 -2.70
N LYS A 56 -10.30 3.22 -1.69
CA LYS A 56 -8.90 3.22 -1.27
C LYS A 56 -8.46 1.84 -0.74
N ASN A 57 -9.32 1.14 -0.01
CA ASN A 57 -9.05 -0.21 0.50
C ASN A 57 -9.20 -1.28 -0.59
N SER A 58 -10.16 -1.13 -1.51
CA SER A 58 -10.38 -2.08 -2.62
C SER A 58 -9.26 -2.05 -3.66
N ASN A 59 -8.55 -0.93 -3.80
CA ASN A 59 -7.43 -0.83 -4.71
C ASN A 59 -6.13 -1.44 -4.16
N ARG A 60 -6.12 -1.89 -2.90
CA ARG A 60 -4.98 -2.66 -2.38
C ARG A 60 -5.07 -4.07 -2.96
N ARG A 61 -4.17 -4.37 -3.90
CA ARG A 61 -3.99 -5.72 -4.39
C ARG A 61 -3.61 -6.64 -3.23
N PRO A 62 -4.05 -7.89 -3.21
CA PRO A 62 -3.60 -8.84 -2.19
C PRO A 62 -2.08 -8.93 -2.23
N ILE A 63 -1.44 -8.87 -1.07
CA ILE A 63 0.01 -9.05 -0.96
C ILE A 63 0.35 -10.42 -1.53
N VAL A 64 1.26 -10.45 -2.48
CA VAL A 64 1.74 -11.70 -3.07
C VAL A 64 2.59 -12.41 -2.03
N VAL A 65 2.15 -13.59 -1.61
CA VAL A 65 2.94 -14.47 -0.74
C VAL A 65 4.00 -15.15 -1.59
N LEU A 66 5.25 -15.06 -1.14
CA LEU A 66 6.37 -15.71 -1.82
C LEU A 66 6.27 -17.22 -1.68
N THR A 67 6.45 -17.92 -2.78
CA THR A 67 6.49 -19.38 -2.82
C THR A 67 7.87 -19.90 -2.39
N THR A 68 7.96 -21.20 -2.09
CA THR A 68 9.26 -21.86 -1.82
C THR A 68 10.25 -21.67 -2.98
N ASN A 69 9.73 -21.69 -4.23
CA ASN A 69 10.57 -21.46 -5.41
C ASN A 69 11.08 -20.00 -5.48
N ASP A 70 10.26 -19.03 -5.10
CA ASP A 70 10.68 -17.62 -5.01
C ASP A 70 11.82 -17.45 -3.99
N HIS A 71 11.71 -18.08 -2.81
CA HIS A 71 12.77 -18.11 -1.80
C HIS A 71 14.05 -18.76 -2.32
N TYR A 72 13.92 -19.87 -3.04
CA TYR A 72 15.07 -20.52 -3.66
C TYR A 72 15.75 -19.60 -4.68
N THR A 73 14.98 -18.96 -5.55
CA THR A 73 15.47 -18.01 -6.56
C THR A 73 16.20 -16.83 -5.93
N LEU A 74 15.63 -16.24 -4.86
CA LEU A 74 16.26 -15.15 -4.12
C LEU A 74 17.56 -15.58 -3.46
N ASN A 75 17.58 -16.74 -2.78
CA ASN A 75 18.77 -17.29 -2.14
C ASN A 75 19.88 -17.68 -3.12
N LYS A 76 19.50 -18.05 -4.35
CA LYS A 76 20.45 -18.35 -5.44
C LYS A 76 21.09 -17.09 -6.00
N ASN A 77 20.28 -16.04 -6.23
CA ASN A 77 20.75 -14.78 -6.81
C ASN A 77 21.47 -13.89 -5.78
N TYR A 78 21.08 -13.97 -4.50
CA TYR A 78 21.61 -13.16 -3.40
C TYR A 78 22.01 -14.04 -2.22
N PRO A 79 23.10 -14.83 -2.31
CA PRO A 79 23.48 -15.81 -1.29
C PRO A 79 23.72 -15.21 0.10
N PHE A 80 24.10 -13.94 0.17
CA PHE A 80 24.39 -13.22 1.39
C PHE A 80 23.18 -13.01 2.31
N ILE A 81 21.95 -13.04 1.76
CA ILE A 81 20.72 -12.89 2.57
C ILE A 81 20.56 -14.03 3.59
N LYS A 82 21.18 -15.18 3.37
CA LYS A 82 21.16 -16.30 4.32
C LYS A 82 21.85 -15.97 5.67
N SER A 83 22.72 -14.97 5.69
CA SER A 83 23.39 -14.53 6.91
C SER A 83 22.57 -13.52 7.72
N TRP A 84 21.45 -13.04 7.17
CA TRP A 84 20.58 -12.09 7.83
C TRP A 84 19.71 -12.77 8.89
N ASN A 85 19.32 -12.02 9.92
CA ASN A 85 18.46 -12.56 10.96
C ASN A 85 17.02 -12.78 10.45
N SER A 86 16.24 -13.53 11.21
CA SER A 86 14.86 -13.88 10.82
C SER A 86 13.92 -12.67 10.72
N GLU A 87 14.17 -11.62 11.48
CA GLU A 87 13.36 -10.39 11.49
C GLU A 87 13.63 -9.56 10.22
N GLU A 88 14.90 -9.38 9.86
CA GLU A 88 15.32 -8.73 8.62
C GLU A 88 14.77 -9.45 7.38
N LEU A 89 14.83 -10.79 7.37
CA LEU A 89 14.26 -11.61 6.30
C LEU A 89 12.73 -11.47 6.22
N ALA A 90 12.05 -11.43 7.35
CA ALA A 90 10.60 -11.24 7.37
C ALA A 90 10.18 -9.87 6.80
N ILE A 91 10.90 -8.81 7.17
CA ILE A 91 10.70 -7.45 6.62
C ILE A 91 10.93 -7.46 5.11
N LEU A 92 12.05 -8.03 4.65
CA LEU A 92 12.39 -8.12 3.23
C LEU A 92 11.31 -8.85 2.44
N TYR A 93 10.93 -10.05 2.87
CA TYR A 93 9.96 -10.88 2.13
C TYR A 93 8.58 -10.25 2.08
N ALA A 94 8.13 -9.65 3.18
CA ALA A 94 6.87 -8.90 3.21
C ALA A 94 6.91 -7.73 2.21
N ARG A 95 8.04 -7.03 2.14
CA ARG A 95 8.21 -5.89 1.24
C ARG A 95 8.29 -6.34 -0.22
N ILE A 96 9.00 -7.40 -0.55
CA ILE A 96 9.04 -8.00 -1.89
C ILE A 96 7.62 -8.37 -2.33
N GLY A 97 6.84 -9.02 -1.46
CA GLY A 97 5.45 -9.36 -1.74
C GLY A 97 4.58 -8.13 -2.04
N SER A 98 4.78 -7.03 -1.31
CA SER A 98 4.12 -5.74 -1.59
C SER A 98 4.53 -5.16 -2.95
N VAL A 99 5.82 -5.14 -3.27
CA VAL A 99 6.31 -4.66 -4.57
C VAL A 99 5.70 -5.46 -5.71
N LEU A 100 5.75 -6.80 -5.63
CA LEU A 100 5.18 -7.68 -6.66
C LEU A 100 3.66 -7.51 -6.85
N SER A 101 2.95 -7.12 -5.80
CA SER A 101 1.49 -6.90 -5.87
C SER A 101 1.10 -5.51 -6.37
N GLU A 102 1.91 -4.50 -6.08
CA GLU A 102 1.54 -3.09 -6.25
C GLU A 102 2.23 -2.40 -7.43
N VAL A 103 3.37 -2.94 -7.89
CA VAL A 103 4.20 -2.34 -8.94
C VAL A 103 4.14 -3.17 -10.22
N ARG A 104 3.97 -2.50 -11.36
CA ARG A 104 4.14 -3.12 -12.67
C ARG A 104 5.55 -2.82 -13.19
N MET A 105 6.23 -3.86 -13.64
CA MET A 105 7.61 -3.78 -14.11
C MET A 105 7.69 -4.16 -15.58
N PHE A 106 8.36 -3.31 -16.35
CA PHE A 106 8.61 -3.51 -17.78
C PHE A 106 10.10 -3.46 -18.06
N LEU A 107 10.55 -4.31 -18.96
CA LEU A 107 11.90 -4.29 -19.51
C LEU A 107 11.79 -4.31 -21.03
N ALA A 108 12.39 -3.35 -21.73
CA ALA A 108 12.26 -3.18 -23.18
C ALA A 108 10.80 -3.15 -23.68
N ASN A 109 9.89 -2.53 -22.90
CA ASN A 109 8.44 -2.44 -23.15
C ASN A 109 7.67 -3.77 -23.05
N GLU A 110 8.27 -4.81 -22.54
CA GLU A 110 7.62 -6.10 -22.25
C GLU A 110 7.45 -6.33 -20.75
N ASP A 111 6.45 -7.11 -20.36
CA ASP A 111 6.28 -7.55 -18.96
C ASP A 111 7.47 -8.43 -18.56
N VAL A 112 8.07 -8.16 -17.42
CA VAL A 112 9.21 -8.92 -16.90
C VAL A 112 8.79 -10.34 -16.49
N THR A 113 9.69 -11.30 -16.69
CA THR A 113 9.52 -12.66 -16.20
C THR A 113 9.50 -12.69 -14.66
N ARG A 114 8.92 -13.75 -14.07
CA ARG A 114 8.85 -13.89 -12.61
C ARG A 114 10.20 -13.78 -11.92
N ASP A 115 11.25 -14.38 -12.48
CA ASP A 115 12.60 -14.36 -11.92
C ASP A 115 13.21 -12.97 -11.95
N LEU A 116 13.03 -12.23 -13.04
CA LEU A 116 13.47 -10.84 -13.14
C LEU A 116 12.65 -9.94 -12.21
N ALA A 117 11.34 -10.15 -12.13
CA ALA A 117 10.49 -9.42 -11.20
C ALA A 117 10.93 -9.60 -9.75
N LEU A 118 11.36 -10.80 -9.35
CA LEU A 118 11.92 -11.06 -8.02
C LEU A 118 13.22 -10.31 -7.79
N LYS A 119 14.13 -10.29 -8.77
CA LYS A 119 15.40 -9.55 -8.68
C LYS A 119 15.17 -8.06 -8.53
N PHE A 120 14.30 -7.48 -9.35
CA PHE A 120 13.97 -6.06 -9.28
C PHE A 120 13.23 -5.73 -7.98
N SER A 121 12.29 -6.58 -7.56
CA SER A 121 11.56 -6.42 -6.30
C SER A 121 12.48 -6.45 -5.09
N PHE A 122 13.54 -7.24 -5.11
CA PHE A 122 14.56 -7.29 -4.07
C PHE A 122 15.23 -5.92 -3.88
N VAL A 123 15.72 -5.31 -4.97
CA VAL A 123 16.36 -3.99 -4.94
C VAL A 123 15.39 -2.90 -4.49
N ILE A 124 14.17 -2.91 -5.04
CA ILE A 124 13.12 -1.95 -4.67
C ILE A 124 12.71 -2.13 -3.20
N ALA A 125 12.58 -3.36 -2.73
CA ALA A 125 12.24 -3.67 -1.35
C ALA A 125 13.28 -3.14 -0.37
N LEU A 126 14.58 -3.27 -0.69
CA LEU A 126 15.67 -2.73 0.11
C LEU A 126 15.67 -1.20 0.11
N LYS A 127 15.53 -0.58 -1.05
CA LYS A 127 15.47 0.90 -1.15
C LYS A 127 14.37 1.50 -0.27
N TYR A 128 13.24 0.84 -0.19
CA TYR A 128 12.09 1.31 0.58
C TYR A 128 11.86 0.53 1.88
N ALA A 129 12.87 -0.19 2.39
CA ALA A 129 12.73 -1.01 3.60
C ALA A 129 12.28 -0.20 4.82
N ASN A 130 12.77 1.03 4.96
CA ASN A 130 12.49 1.93 6.07
C ASN A 130 11.19 2.76 5.90
N HIS A 131 10.44 2.58 4.80
CA HIS A 131 9.21 3.31 4.56
C HIS A 131 8.00 2.49 5.03
N ASP A 132 7.07 3.07 5.77
CA ASP A 132 5.83 2.40 6.21
C ASP A 132 4.94 2.03 5.02
N ILE A 133 4.91 2.89 4.00
CA ILE A 133 4.10 2.72 2.79
C ILE A 133 5.03 2.70 1.57
N LEU A 134 4.81 1.74 0.64
CA LEU A 134 5.54 1.72 -0.62
C LEU A 134 5.14 2.94 -1.47
N PRO A 135 6.06 3.90 -1.73
CA PRO A 135 5.71 5.12 -2.48
C PRO A 135 5.48 4.85 -3.98
N LEU A 136 5.72 3.62 -4.43
CA LEU A 136 5.56 3.15 -5.80
C LEU A 136 4.24 2.45 -6.07
N SER A 137 3.34 2.38 -5.09
CA SER A 137 2.05 1.70 -5.22
C SER A 137 1.26 2.20 -6.44
N GLY A 138 0.90 1.27 -7.33
CA GLY A 138 0.16 1.57 -8.56
C GLY A 138 0.99 2.20 -9.70
N LYS A 139 2.29 2.39 -9.52
CA LYS A 139 3.18 2.92 -10.57
C LYS A 139 3.67 1.82 -11.51
N ILE A 140 4.08 2.28 -12.69
CA ILE A 140 4.80 1.49 -13.70
C ILE A 140 6.28 1.86 -13.58
N ILE A 141 7.16 0.87 -13.53
CA ILE A 141 8.61 1.06 -13.48
C ILE A 141 9.23 0.42 -14.72
N HIS A 142 10.05 1.19 -15.40
CA HIS A 142 10.92 0.71 -16.47
C HIS A 142 12.23 0.26 -15.84
N CYS A 143 12.58 -1.01 -16.04
CA CYS A 143 13.61 -1.70 -15.25
C CYS A 143 15.00 -1.71 -15.89
N GLU A 144 15.22 -0.98 -16.99
CA GLU A 144 16.52 -0.94 -17.70
C GLU A 144 17.66 -0.50 -16.75
N GLN A 145 17.44 0.58 -16.00
CA GLN A 145 18.44 1.07 -15.02
C GLN A 145 18.65 0.09 -13.85
N LEU A 146 17.59 -0.60 -13.43
CA LEU A 146 17.68 -1.63 -12.39
C LEU A 146 18.47 -2.86 -12.87
N GLU A 147 18.30 -3.25 -14.13
CA GLU A 147 19.05 -4.37 -14.72
C GLU A 147 20.54 -4.05 -14.78
N GLU A 148 20.91 -2.86 -15.24
CA GLU A 148 22.31 -2.40 -15.28
C GLU A 148 22.91 -2.36 -13.88
N PHE A 149 22.19 -1.76 -12.92
CA PHE A 149 22.64 -1.72 -11.53
C PHE A 149 22.86 -3.09 -10.91
N ILE A 150 21.96 -4.04 -11.14
CA ILE A 150 22.09 -5.40 -10.60
C ILE A 150 23.32 -6.09 -11.18
N LYS A 151 23.62 -5.89 -12.46
CA LYS A 151 24.80 -6.44 -13.11
C LYS A 151 26.10 -5.87 -12.55
N GLU A 152 26.12 -4.58 -12.22
CA GLU A 152 27.34 -3.90 -11.75
C GLU A 152 27.58 -4.04 -10.24
N SER A 153 26.51 -4.05 -9.45
CA SER A 153 26.61 -3.79 -8.01
C SER A 153 26.39 -5.00 -7.11
N PHE A 154 25.74 -6.06 -7.57
CA PHE A 154 25.40 -7.22 -6.73
C PHE A 154 26.34 -8.43 -6.91
N ASP A 155 27.53 -8.24 -7.45
CA ASP A 155 28.60 -9.25 -7.43
C ASP A 155 29.25 -9.39 -6.03
N ILE A 156 28.63 -8.82 -5.00
CA ILE A 156 29.15 -8.73 -3.63
C ILE A 156 28.73 -9.95 -2.84
N THR A 157 29.72 -10.73 -2.42
CA THR A 157 29.53 -11.99 -1.69
C THR A 157 29.14 -11.83 -0.21
N ARG A 158 29.26 -10.63 0.36
CA ARG A 158 28.94 -10.36 1.77
C ARG A 158 28.44 -8.93 1.95
N MET A 159 27.16 -8.77 2.30
CA MET A 159 26.58 -7.49 2.60
C MET A 159 25.59 -7.67 3.77
N SER A 160 25.70 -6.82 4.79
CA SER A 160 24.70 -6.76 5.87
C SER A 160 23.40 -6.15 5.38
N PHE A 161 22.31 -6.33 6.12
CA PHE A 161 21.00 -5.75 5.76
C PHE A 161 21.07 -4.22 5.65
N SER A 162 21.69 -3.55 6.62
CA SER A 162 21.84 -2.09 6.64
C SER A 162 22.71 -1.55 5.51
N GLU A 163 23.81 -2.24 5.17
CA GLU A 163 24.67 -1.89 4.03
C GLU A 163 23.91 -2.04 2.71
N SER A 164 23.11 -3.10 2.57
CA SER A 164 22.28 -3.33 1.38
C SER A 164 21.23 -2.21 1.18
N ILE A 165 20.60 -1.75 2.28
CA ILE A 165 19.67 -0.60 2.23
C ILE A 165 20.40 0.66 1.79
N THR A 166 21.57 0.95 2.37
CA THR A 166 22.36 2.14 2.04
C THR A 166 22.77 2.13 0.57
N HIS A 167 23.19 0.98 0.08
CA HIS A 167 23.59 0.79 -1.31
C HIS A 167 22.45 1.01 -2.29
N CYS A 168 21.27 0.44 -2.00
CA CYS A 168 20.09 0.61 -2.83
C CYS A 168 19.50 2.04 -2.82
N ASN A 169 19.78 2.83 -1.77
CA ASN A 169 19.33 4.23 -1.71
C ASN A 169 20.05 5.15 -2.71
N LEU A 170 21.20 4.74 -3.23
CA LEU A 170 21.96 5.50 -4.23
C LEU A 170 21.33 5.47 -5.64
N ILE A 171 20.38 4.56 -5.87
CA ILE A 171 19.75 4.40 -7.19
C ILE A 171 18.57 5.36 -7.35
N ASN A 172 18.56 6.10 -8.45
CA ASN A 172 17.40 6.86 -8.92
C ASN A 172 16.80 6.16 -10.13
N PHE A 173 15.67 5.49 -9.96
CA PHE A 173 14.90 4.85 -11.05
C PHE A 173 13.46 5.37 -11.16
N LEU A 174 13.23 6.62 -10.71
CA LEU A 174 11.95 7.33 -10.85
C LEU A 174 12.14 8.55 -11.72
#